data_beb801b2a41a56326ebbc7a62c5d62f1
#
_entry.id   beb801b2a41a56326ebbc7a62c5d62f1
#
_cell.length_a   1.000
_cell.length_b   1.000
_cell.length_c   1.000
_cell.angle_alpha   90.00
_cell.angle_beta   90.00
_cell.angle_gamma   90.00
#
_symmetry.space_group_name_H-M   'P 1'
#
loop_
_entity.id
_entity.type
_entity.pdbx_description
1 polymer ?
#
loop_
_entity_poly.entity_id
_entity_poly.type
_entity_poly.pdbx_seq_one_letter_code
_entity_poly.pdbx_strand_id
1 'polypeptide(L)'
;MSLPPLTRRAFGAVSALSAAAVWAPATRVLAQTDGAALGRVTVAVGGQGVLYHLPLALADALGYFRLEGLDVVVRDYSAGALAWQAVQDGAADVCSGAFEHVLRAQVRGHAYRALVVQGRAPQLALGVSLRSVPAYKDLGDLAGRKVGVSSVGSSTHLAASLMLMRAGVPLREVTFVGVGSGANAMNALRSGQVHALCHADPIMTLLEQKADTRIVGDLRSLKAAQDMSGGTMPASCLYAPQAFIQKQPAQAQALVNGIVHALKWLQTAAPADLVKAVPAAYLMGDRGTYLAAFSRVRETYSTNGLMPDEGPATALRVLSRALPELAEAKVELARTSTNEFVRKARQKYSV
;
A
#
# COMPACT_ATOMS: atom_id res chain seq x y z
N MET A 1 -52.53 -71.08 35.07
CA MET A 1 -52.25 -72.31 35.83
C MET A 1 -50.74 -72.45 35.97
N SER A 2 -50.27 -72.39 37.22
CA SER A 2 -49.08 -73.03 37.76
C SER A 2 -47.69 -72.51 37.38
N LEU A 3 -47.14 -71.76 38.25
CA LEU A 3 -45.72 -71.78 38.69
C LEU A 3 -45.49 -73.13 39.43
N PRO A 4 -44.28 -73.63 39.75
CA PRO A 4 -42.98 -73.08 40.10
C PRO A 4 -41.81 -74.05 39.72
N PRO A 5 -40.62 -74.13 40.40
CA PRO A 5 -39.91 -73.20 41.31
C PRO A 5 -38.39 -73.07 41.04
N LEU A 6 -37.78 -72.19 41.83
CA LEU A 6 -36.35 -71.95 42.06
C LEU A 6 -35.47 -73.19 42.38
N THR A 7 -34.19 -73.11 42.00
CA THR A 7 -33.09 -73.56 42.86
C THR A 7 -31.79 -72.80 42.61
N ARG A 8 -31.18 -72.49 43.72
CA ARG A 8 -29.86 -71.82 43.94
C ARG A 8 -28.71 -72.79 43.58
N ARG A 9 -27.61 -72.20 43.12
CA ARG A 9 -26.28 -72.40 43.75
C ARG A 9 -25.26 -71.49 43.17
N ALA A 10 -24.62 -70.74 44.09
CA ALA A 10 -23.46 -69.91 43.91
C ALA A 10 -22.19 -70.71 43.69
N PHE A 11 -21.27 -70.22 42.88
CA PHE A 11 -19.83 -70.35 43.12
C PHE A 11 -19.09 -69.17 42.43
N GLY A 12 -18.22 -68.55 43.19
CA GLY A 12 -17.48 -67.38 42.81
C GLY A 12 -16.31 -67.65 41.85
N ALA A 13 -15.97 -66.64 41.11
CA ALA A 13 -14.65 -66.48 40.52
C ALA A 13 -14.26 -65.00 40.53
N VAL A 14 -13.19 -64.76 41.25
CA VAL A 14 -12.44 -63.48 41.27
C VAL A 14 -11.86 -63.24 39.89
N SER A 15 -12.22 -62.16 39.25
CA SER A 15 -11.55 -61.71 38.02
C SER A 15 -10.97 -60.33 38.20
N ALA A 16 -9.68 -60.22 38.04
CA ALA A 16 -8.84 -59.05 38.15
C ALA A 16 -9.30 -57.96 37.19
N LEU A 17 -9.56 -56.75 37.73
CA LEU A 17 -9.70 -55.52 36.93
C LEU A 17 -8.32 -55.09 36.44
N SER A 18 -8.06 -55.28 35.16
CA SER A 18 -6.96 -54.61 34.44
C SER A 18 -7.43 -53.23 34.03
N ALA A 19 -6.95 -52.21 34.73
CA ALA A 19 -7.14 -50.81 34.35
C ALA A 19 -6.32 -50.49 33.10
N ALA A 20 -6.93 -50.51 31.92
CA ALA A 20 -6.34 -49.96 30.72
C ALA A 20 -6.45 -48.42 30.79
N ALA A 21 -5.36 -47.76 31.12
CA ALA A 21 -5.22 -46.29 31.00
C ALA A 21 -5.25 -45.92 29.52
N VAL A 22 -6.39 -45.42 29.06
CA VAL A 22 -6.53 -44.80 27.74
C VAL A 22 -5.78 -43.48 27.78
N TRP A 23 -4.58 -43.45 27.20
CA TRP A 23 -3.84 -42.22 26.94
C TRP A 23 -4.54 -41.53 25.78
N ALA A 24 -5.44 -40.59 26.08
CA ALA A 24 -5.94 -39.66 25.09
C ALA A 24 -4.83 -38.59 24.81
N PRO A 25 -4.45 -38.37 23.55
CA PRO A 25 -3.55 -37.28 23.23
C PRO A 25 -4.26 -35.98 23.60
N ALA A 26 -3.69 -35.23 24.53
CA ALA A 26 -4.12 -33.87 24.81
C ALA A 26 -3.84 -33.02 23.55
N THR A 27 -4.83 -32.91 22.70
CA THR A 27 -4.87 -31.85 21.69
C THR A 27 -4.85 -30.54 22.47
N ARG A 28 -3.67 -29.90 22.51
CA ARG A 28 -3.58 -28.50 22.89
C ARG A 28 -4.41 -27.73 21.86
N VAL A 29 -5.66 -27.49 22.17
CA VAL A 29 -6.42 -26.38 21.62
C VAL A 29 -5.63 -25.15 22.03
N LEU A 30 -4.88 -24.59 21.08
CA LEU A 30 -4.37 -23.23 21.22
C LEU A 30 -5.61 -22.39 21.45
N ALA A 31 -5.81 -21.97 22.71
CA ALA A 31 -6.78 -20.98 23.05
C ALA A 31 -6.44 -19.77 22.15
N GLN A 32 -7.23 -19.53 21.12
CA GLN A 32 -7.36 -18.22 20.54
C GLN A 32 -7.72 -17.33 21.72
N THR A 33 -6.78 -16.50 22.13
CA THR A 33 -7.09 -15.36 22.96
C THR A 33 -8.12 -14.56 22.17
N ASP A 34 -9.37 -14.60 22.58
CA ASP A 34 -10.40 -13.66 22.17
C ASP A 34 -9.93 -12.27 22.61
N GLY A 35 -8.99 -11.71 21.82
CA GLY A 35 -8.70 -10.30 21.86
C GLY A 35 -10.01 -9.62 21.49
N ALA A 36 -10.53 -8.77 22.38
CA ALA A 36 -11.73 -8.00 22.13
C ALA A 36 -11.68 -7.45 20.71
N ALA A 37 -12.70 -7.72 19.88
CA ALA A 37 -12.74 -7.25 18.52
C ALA A 37 -12.63 -5.71 18.53
N LEU A 38 -11.63 -5.19 17.85
CA LEU A 38 -11.37 -3.73 17.79
C LEU A 38 -12.39 -2.99 16.93
N GLY A 39 -13.34 -3.72 16.32
CA GLY A 39 -14.34 -3.16 15.42
C GLY A 39 -13.83 -2.99 13.99
N ARG A 40 -14.54 -2.16 13.24
CA ARG A 40 -14.30 -1.94 11.80
C ARG A 40 -13.57 -0.64 11.55
N VAL A 41 -12.64 -0.66 10.57
CA VAL A 41 -11.96 0.53 10.05
C VAL A 41 -12.02 0.51 8.52
N THR A 42 -12.39 1.63 7.93
CA THR A 42 -12.38 1.82 6.48
C THR A 42 -11.08 2.50 6.05
N VAL A 43 -10.32 1.83 5.17
CA VAL A 43 -9.08 2.34 4.58
C VAL A 43 -9.33 2.77 3.14
N ALA A 44 -9.17 4.05 2.84
CA ALA A 44 -9.22 4.56 1.47
C ALA A 44 -7.87 4.31 0.77
N VAL A 45 -7.92 3.92 -0.51
CA VAL A 45 -6.73 3.70 -1.34
C VAL A 45 -7.00 4.14 -2.78
N GLY A 46 -6.01 4.66 -3.46
CA GLY A 46 -6.15 5.12 -4.86
C GLY A 46 -5.54 4.14 -5.85
N GLY A 47 -6.32 3.13 -6.28
CA GLY A 47 -5.86 2.05 -7.15
C GLY A 47 -5.21 0.92 -6.37
N GLN A 48 -5.99 0.16 -5.61
CA GLN A 48 -5.48 -0.91 -4.73
C GLN A 48 -4.67 -1.99 -5.45
N GLY A 49 -4.86 -2.18 -6.76
CA GLY A 49 -4.15 -3.17 -7.57
C GLY A 49 -2.75 -2.75 -8.04
N VAL A 50 -2.34 -1.49 -7.83
CA VAL A 50 -0.97 -1.07 -8.19
C VAL A 50 0.03 -1.45 -7.10
N LEU A 51 1.27 -1.74 -7.51
CA LEU A 51 2.34 -2.17 -6.59
C LEU A 51 2.67 -1.14 -5.51
N TYR A 52 2.36 0.12 -5.74
CA TYR A 52 2.50 1.20 -4.74
C TYR A 52 1.76 0.92 -3.42
N HIS A 53 0.66 0.15 -3.48
CA HIS A 53 -0.17 -0.21 -2.33
C HIS A 53 -0.04 -1.69 -1.92
N LEU A 54 0.96 -2.40 -2.43
CA LEU A 54 1.16 -3.84 -2.18
C LEU A 54 1.22 -4.20 -0.68
N PRO A 55 1.89 -3.43 0.23
CA PRO A 55 1.90 -3.77 1.64
C PRO A 55 0.48 -3.79 2.27
N LEU A 56 -0.41 -2.86 1.90
CA LEU A 56 -1.81 -2.87 2.33
C LEU A 56 -2.55 -4.10 1.78
N ALA A 57 -2.40 -4.37 0.49
CA ALA A 57 -3.06 -5.49 -0.18
C ALA A 57 -2.66 -6.84 0.44
N LEU A 58 -1.38 -7.01 0.80
CA LEU A 58 -0.88 -8.21 1.47
C LEU A 58 -1.35 -8.30 2.92
N ALA A 59 -1.36 -7.19 3.67
CA ALA A 59 -1.86 -7.19 5.05
C ALA A 59 -3.32 -7.62 5.11
N ASP A 60 -4.13 -7.21 4.15
CA ASP A 60 -5.53 -7.62 4.03
C ASP A 60 -5.66 -9.07 3.57
N ALA A 61 -5.05 -9.43 2.44
CA ALA A 61 -5.17 -10.76 1.82
C ALA A 61 -4.62 -11.89 2.71
N LEU A 62 -3.52 -11.65 3.43
CA LEU A 62 -2.91 -12.60 4.36
C LEU A 62 -3.58 -12.59 5.75
N GLY A 63 -4.59 -11.74 5.95
CA GLY A 63 -5.36 -11.69 7.19
C GLY A 63 -4.64 -11.03 8.37
N TYR A 64 -3.58 -10.25 8.14
CA TYR A 64 -2.79 -9.67 9.22
C TYR A 64 -3.58 -8.65 10.06
N PHE A 65 -4.55 -7.96 9.47
CA PHE A 65 -5.46 -7.11 10.26
C PHE A 65 -6.39 -7.93 11.15
N ARG A 66 -6.90 -9.07 10.65
CA ARG A 66 -7.74 -9.98 11.46
C ARG A 66 -6.98 -10.60 12.63
N LEU A 67 -5.68 -10.90 12.44
CA LEU A 67 -4.81 -11.36 13.53
C LEU A 67 -4.65 -10.32 14.65
N GLU A 68 -4.87 -9.05 14.34
CA GLU A 68 -4.87 -7.95 15.31
C GLU A 68 -6.27 -7.65 15.88
N GLY A 69 -7.28 -8.46 15.56
CA GLY A 69 -8.66 -8.25 15.99
C GLY A 69 -9.38 -7.11 15.25
N LEU A 70 -8.88 -6.67 14.09
CA LEU A 70 -9.41 -5.55 13.33
C LEU A 70 -10.11 -6.02 12.06
N ASP A 71 -11.37 -5.57 11.85
CA ASP A 71 -12.10 -5.73 10.58
C ASP A 71 -11.79 -4.54 9.68
N VAL A 72 -10.98 -4.76 8.63
CA VAL A 72 -10.58 -3.71 7.69
C VAL A 72 -11.40 -3.80 6.41
N VAL A 73 -12.01 -2.68 6.02
CA VAL A 73 -12.68 -2.53 4.73
C VAL A 73 -11.83 -1.61 3.85
N VAL A 74 -11.24 -2.16 2.81
CA VAL A 74 -10.50 -1.38 1.83
C VAL A 74 -11.47 -0.81 0.80
N ARG A 75 -11.52 0.53 0.65
CA ARG A 75 -12.27 1.23 -0.38
C ARG A 75 -11.34 1.77 -1.45
N ASP A 76 -11.51 1.26 -2.67
CA ASP A 76 -10.70 1.66 -3.82
C ASP A 76 -11.31 2.87 -4.54
N TYR A 77 -10.46 3.84 -4.80
CA TYR A 77 -10.77 5.04 -5.57
C TYR A 77 -9.90 5.09 -6.83
N SER A 78 -10.35 5.78 -7.84
CA SER A 78 -9.63 5.86 -9.12
C SER A 78 -8.33 6.69 -9.06
N ALA A 79 -8.04 7.34 -7.94
CA ALA A 79 -6.81 8.11 -7.75
C ALA A 79 -6.52 8.38 -6.27
N GLY A 80 -5.23 8.57 -5.92
CA GLY A 80 -4.81 8.86 -4.54
C GLY A 80 -5.41 10.16 -3.97
N ALA A 81 -5.55 11.21 -4.78
CA ALA A 81 -6.19 12.45 -4.35
C ALA A 81 -7.68 12.25 -3.97
N LEU A 82 -8.39 11.37 -4.68
CA LEU A 82 -9.78 11.03 -4.37
C LEU A 82 -9.88 10.17 -3.11
N ALA A 83 -8.93 9.26 -2.90
CA ALA A 83 -8.86 8.48 -1.65
C ALA A 83 -8.61 9.39 -0.44
N TRP A 84 -7.71 10.37 -0.56
CA TRP A 84 -7.50 11.36 0.48
C TRP A 84 -8.74 12.21 0.73
N GLN A 85 -9.41 12.68 -0.33
CA GLN A 85 -10.66 13.42 -0.23
C GLN A 85 -11.73 12.63 0.53
N ALA A 86 -11.86 11.33 0.27
CA ALA A 86 -12.82 10.48 0.96
C ALA A 86 -12.61 10.43 2.48
N VAL A 87 -11.36 10.51 2.97
CA VAL A 87 -11.07 10.62 4.41
C VAL A 87 -11.44 12.01 4.94
N GLN A 88 -11.21 13.07 4.17
CA GLN A 88 -11.63 14.43 4.56
C GLN A 88 -13.14 14.55 4.69
N ASP A 89 -13.89 13.89 3.81
CA ASP A 89 -15.36 13.87 3.78
C ASP A 89 -15.97 12.88 4.80
N GLY A 90 -15.14 12.14 5.56
CA GLY A 90 -15.59 11.14 6.52
C GLY A 90 -16.14 9.85 5.89
N ALA A 91 -15.94 9.63 4.59
CA ALA A 91 -16.33 8.39 3.90
C ALA A 91 -15.35 7.24 4.19
N ALA A 92 -14.17 7.52 4.71
CA ALA A 92 -13.20 6.56 5.21
C ALA A 92 -12.49 7.12 6.45
N ASP A 93 -11.94 6.22 7.26
CA ASP A 93 -11.29 6.59 8.54
C ASP A 93 -9.82 6.97 8.35
N VAL A 94 -9.12 6.25 7.47
CA VAL A 94 -7.68 6.40 7.22
C VAL A 94 -7.39 6.23 5.72
N CYS A 95 -6.21 6.64 5.29
CA CYS A 95 -5.78 6.50 3.90
C CYS A 95 -4.43 5.77 3.79
N SER A 96 -4.36 4.81 2.88
CA SER A 96 -3.08 4.31 2.35
C SER A 96 -2.76 5.09 1.08
N GLY A 97 -1.77 5.98 1.16
CA GLY A 97 -1.50 6.92 0.08
C GLY A 97 -0.15 7.59 0.21
N ALA A 98 0.05 8.66 -0.52
CA ALA A 98 1.32 9.35 -0.57
C ALA A 98 1.49 10.36 0.57
N PHE A 99 2.72 10.48 1.07
CA PHE A 99 3.05 11.35 2.20
C PHE A 99 2.80 12.84 1.91
N GLU A 100 2.90 13.27 0.65
CA GLU A 100 2.59 14.66 0.28
C GLU A 100 1.18 15.09 0.68
N HIS A 101 0.22 14.17 0.77
CA HIS A 101 -1.14 14.49 1.24
C HIS A 101 -1.14 14.97 2.69
N VAL A 102 -0.24 14.44 3.53
CA VAL A 102 -0.10 14.89 4.93
C VAL A 102 0.42 16.31 5.01
N LEU A 103 1.44 16.65 4.19
CA LEU A 103 1.96 18.02 4.12
C LEU A 103 0.89 19.02 3.63
N ARG A 104 0.20 18.66 2.56
CA ARG A 104 -0.87 19.47 1.97
C ARG A 104 -2.08 19.61 2.89
N ALA A 105 -2.41 18.56 3.65
CA ALA A 105 -3.46 18.63 4.67
C ALA A 105 -3.14 19.69 5.72
N GLN A 106 -1.91 19.73 6.22
CA GLN A 106 -1.51 20.71 7.23
C GLN A 106 -1.61 22.16 6.71
N VAL A 107 -1.21 22.41 5.47
CA VAL A 107 -1.35 23.73 4.83
C VAL A 107 -2.82 24.16 4.73
N ARG A 108 -3.73 23.21 4.59
CA ARG A 108 -5.18 23.43 4.54
C ARG A 108 -5.84 23.46 5.92
N GLY A 109 -5.05 23.46 7.00
CA GLY A 109 -5.55 23.50 8.38
C GLY A 109 -6.03 22.14 8.93
N HIS A 110 -5.77 21.05 8.23
CA HIS A 110 -6.15 19.71 8.66
C HIS A 110 -4.96 18.97 9.30
N ALA A 111 -5.16 18.46 10.52
CA ALA A 111 -4.12 17.71 11.22
C ALA A 111 -4.17 16.22 10.84
N TYR A 112 -3.19 15.78 10.06
CA TYR A 112 -2.96 14.38 9.69
C TYR A 112 -1.57 13.94 10.14
N ARG A 113 -1.40 12.64 10.38
CA ARG A 113 -0.09 12.03 10.64
C ARG A 113 0.10 10.74 9.85
N ALA A 114 1.29 10.58 9.27
CA ALA A 114 1.75 9.30 8.79
C ALA A 114 2.09 8.39 9.98
N LEU A 115 1.55 7.18 9.97
CA LEU A 115 1.68 6.17 11.04
C LEU A 115 2.73 5.11 10.72
N VAL A 116 2.88 4.74 9.45
CA VAL A 116 3.86 3.77 8.95
C VAL A 116 4.21 4.08 7.51
N VAL A 117 5.50 4.06 7.19
CA VAL A 117 5.99 4.21 5.81
C VAL A 117 5.98 2.84 5.14
N GLN A 118 5.29 2.74 4.01
CA GLN A 118 5.20 1.52 3.21
C GLN A 118 6.25 1.49 2.09
N GLY A 119 6.58 2.66 1.51
CA GLY A 119 7.51 2.80 0.40
C GLY A 119 8.46 4.00 0.57
N ARG A 120 9.71 3.80 0.11
CA ARG A 120 10.83 4.74 0.23
C ARG A 120 11.18 5.43 -1.09
N ALA A 121 10.39 5.15 -2.15
CA ALA A 121 10.49 5.78 -3.45
C ALA A 121 9.09 5.96 -4.04
N PRO A 122 8.89 6.90 -4.97
CA PRO A 122 7.59 7.13 -5.62
C PRO A 122 7.03 5.92 -6.35
N GLN A 123 7.87 4.98 -6.83
CA GLN A 123 7.48 3.80 -7.61
C GLN A 123 6.70 4.15 -8.89
N LEU A 124 6.97 5.31 -9.47
CA LEU A 124 6.29 5.86 -10.63
C LEU A 124 7.24 5.95 -11.81
N ALA A 125 6.71 5.77 -13.01
CA ALA A 125 7.44 5.99 -14.24
C ALA A 125 6.63 6.89 -15.19
N LEU A 126 7.33 7.70 -15.98
CA LEU A 126 6.78 8.48 -17.07
C LEU A 126 7.17 7.80 -18.39
N GLY A 127 6.16 7.42 -19.15
CA GLY A 127 6.34 6.79 -20.46
C GLY A 127 5.67 7.58 -21.56
N VAL A 128 6.31 7.63 -22.72
CA VAL A 128 5.80 8.30 -23.93
C VAL A 128 5.23 7.27 -24.88
N SER A 129 4.05 7.52 -25.44
CA SER A 129 3.40 6.67 -26.41
C SER A 129 4.23 6.57 -27.69
N LEU A 130 4.66 5.37 -28.04
CA LEU A 130 5.39 5.12 -29.31
C LEU A 130 4.52 5.41 -30.52
N ARG A 131 3.21 5.25 -30.40
CA ARG A 131 2.25 5.53 -31.48
C ARG A 131 2.00 7.02 -31.68
N SER A 132 1.79 7.77 -30.58
CA SER A 132 1.36 9.17 -30.64
C SER A 132 2.54 10.15 -30.72
N VAL A 133 3.75 9.70 -30.36
CA VAL A 133 4.99 10.49 -30.38
C VAL A 133 6.13 9.64 -30.96
N PRO A 134 6.03 9.21 -32.23
CA PRO A 134 7.01 8.27 -32.81
C PRO A 134 8.42 8.86 -32.93
N ALA A 135 8.53 10.18 -33.10
CA ALA A 135 9.79 10.89 -33.27
C ALA A 135 10.33 11.49 -31.95
N TYR A 136 9.91 10.96 -30.77
CA TYR A 136 10.34 11.45 -29.46
C TYR A 136 11.88 11.42 -29.31
N LYS A 137 12.46 12.53 -28.92
CA LYS A 137 13.88 12.72 -28.62
C LYS A 137 14.16 12.89 -27.14
N ASP A 138 13.51 13.87 -26.50
CA ASP A 138 13.67 14.21 -25.10
C ASP A 138 12.36 14.73 -24.47
N LEU A 139 12.37 15.03 -23.16
CA LEU A 139 11.19 15.49 -22.44
C LEU A 139 10.63 16.83 -22.95
N GLY A 140 11.42 17.64 -23.65
CA GLY A 140 10.97 18.88 -24.30
C GLY A 140 9.87 18.63 -25.33
N ASP A 141 9.88 17.48 -25.98
CA ASP A 141 8.84 17.07 -26.95
C ASP A 141 7.43 16.92 -26.32
N LEU A 142 7.35 16.94 -25.00
CA LEU A 142 6.07 16.94 -24.28
C LEU A 142 5.44 18.34 -24.14
N ALA A 143 6.12 19.40 -24.50
CA ALA A 143 5.52 20.74 -24.61
C ALA A 143 4.37 20.72 -25.66
N GLY A 144 3.24 21.32 -25.32
CA GLY A 144 2.01 21.31 -26.12
C GLY A 144 1.25 19.98 -26.11
N ARG A 145 1.68 18.97 -25.35
CA ARG A 145 1.08 17.64 -25.32
C ARG A 145 0.28 17.34 -24.06
N LYS A 146 -0.52 16.26 -24.14
CA LYS A 146 -1.32 15.75 -23.04
C LYS A 146 -0.56 14.65 -22.31
N VAL A 147 -0.38 14.82 -20.99
CA VAL A 147 0.24 13.82 -20.11
C VAL A 147 -0.84 13.24 -19.19
N GLY A 148 -1.08 11.95 -19.30
CA GLY A 148 -2.02 11.21 -18.44
C GLY A 148 -1.43 11.02 -17.05
N VAL A 149 -2.25 11.23 -16.04
CA VAL A 149 -1.96 11.00 -14.63
C VAL A 149 -3.20 10.39 -13.97
N SER A 150 -3.08 9.74 -12.79
CA SER A 150 -4.28 9.16 -12.15
C SER A 150 -5.35 10.22 -11.86
N SER A 151 -4.97 11.36 -11.34
CA SER A 151 -5.76 12.60 -11.33
C SER A 151 -4.84 13.79 -11.12
N VAL A 152 -5.30 14.99 -11.50
CA VAL A 152 -4.59 16.23 -11.16
C VAL A 152 -4.55 16.37 -9.64
N GLY A 153 -3.36 16.62 -9.09
CA GLY A 153 -3.11 16.70 -7.64
C GLY A 153 -2.76 15.37 -6.96
N SER A 154 -2.73 14.25 -7.69
CA SER A 154 -2.19 12.97 -7.18
C SER A 154 -0.66 12.88 -7.36
N SER A 155 -0.04 11.90 -6.70
CA SER A 155 1.41 11.62 -6.77
C SER A 155 1.91 11.44 -8.20
N THR A 156 1.11 10.84 -9.09
CA THR A 156 1.45 10.69 -10.51
C THR A 156 1.59 12.03 -11.22
N HIS A 157 0.71 13.00 -10.88
CA HIS A 157 0.81 14.37 -11.40
C HIS A 157 2.08 15.05 -10.88
N LEU A 158 2.35 14.95 -9.57
CA LEU A 158 3.51 15.58 -8.95
C LEU A 158 4.83 14.98 -9.47
N ALA A 159 4.90 13.65 -9.62
CA ALA A 159 6.09 12.98 -10.15
C ALA A 159 6.36 13.40 -11.61
N ALA A 160 5.32 13.42 -12.46
CA ALA A 160 5.46 13.92 -13.84
C ALA A 160 5.92 15.37 -13.88
N SER A 161 5.34 16.23 -13.03
CA SER A 161 5.72 17.65 -12.92
C SER A 161 7.19 17.82 -12.54
N LEU A 162 7.66 17.09 -11.52
CA LEU A 162 9.06 17.13 -11.09
C LEU A 162 10.04 16.66 -12.17
N MET A 163 9.70 15.59 -12.93
CA MET A 163 10.51 15.10 -14.04
C MET A 163 10.59 16.11 -15.17
N LEU A 164 9.45 16.71 -15.56
CA LEU A 164 9.37 17.74 -16.60
C LEU A 164 10.13 19.00 -16.21
N MET A 165 9.93 19.49 -14.97
CA MET A 165 10.66 20.68 -14.46
C MET A 165 12.17 20.45 -14.44
N ARG A 166 12.63 19.28 -14.03
CA ARG A 166 14.05 18.91 -14.04
C ARG A 166 14.65 18.93 -15.46
N ALA A 167 13.84 18.61 -16.47
CA ALA A 167 14.21 18.66 -17.88
C ALA A 167 14.04 20.05 -18.50
N GLY A 168 13.65 21.07 -17.70
CA GLY A 168 13.45 22.45 -18.20
C GLY A 168 12.14 22.68 -18.94
N VAL A 169 11.18 21.73 -18.89
CA VAL A 169 9.87 21.86 -19.55
C VAL A 169 8.93 22.68 -18.67
N PRO A 170 8.43 23.85 -19.14
CA PRO A 170 7.47 24.65 -18.38
C PRO A 170 6.15 23.92 -18.23
N LEU A 171 5.67 23.74 -17.00
CA LEU A 171 4.42 22.99 -16.73
C LEU A 171 3.18 23.61 -17.39
N ARG A 172 3.17 24.95 -17.62
CA ARG A 172 2.11 25.66 -18.34
C ARG A 172 1.95 25.22 -19.81
N GLU A 173 2.99 24.60 -20.39
CA GLU A 173 3.00 24.11 -21.75
C GLU A 173 2.53 22.64 -21.84
N VAL A 174 2.23 21.99 -20.72
CA VAL A 174 1.78 20.60 -20.65
C VAL A 174 0.35 20.53 -20.15
N THR A 175 -0.50 19.78 -20.83
CA THR A 175 -1.86 19.53 -20.37
C THR A 175 -1.92 18.22 -19.58
N PHE A 176 -2.15 18.27 -18.28
CA PHE A 176 -2.36 17.08 -17.47
C PHE A 176 -3.81 16.59 -17.55
N VAL A 177 -4.00 15.30 -17.81
CA VAL A 177 -5.32 14.66 -17.97
C VAL A 177 -5.47 13.54 -16.94
N GLY A 178 -6.51 13.59 -16.10
CA GLY A 178 -6.87 12.51 -15.17
C GLY A 178 -7.42 11.31 -15.94
N VAL A 179 -6.75 10.15 -15.84
CA VAL A 179 -7.12 8.92 -16.57
C VAL A 179 -7.40 7.74 -15.63
N GLY A 180 -7.40 7.99 -14.30
CA GLY A 180 -7.60 6.95 -13.29
C GLY A 180 -6.36 6.09 -13.05
N SER A 181 -6.52 5.05 -12.21
CA SER A 181 -5.44 4.17 -11.76
C SER A 181 -5.52 2.73 -12.29
N GLY A 182 -6.49 2.43 -13.15
CA GLY A 182 -6.73 1.09 -13.67
C GLY A 182 -6.56 0.97 -15.19
N ALA A 183 -7.33 0.09 -15.80
CA ALA A 183 -7.30 -0.17 -17.24
C ALA A 183 -7.56 1.10 -18.09
N ASN A 184 -8.31 2.06 -17.57
CA ASN A 184 -8.59 3.32 -18.26
C ASN A 184 -7.30 4.10 -18.56
N ALA A 185 -6.30 4.07 -17.68
CA ALA A 185 -5.01 4.71 -17.92
C ALA A 185 -4.29 4.11 -19.14
N MET A 186 -4.28 2.77 -19.25
CA MET A 186 -3.71 2.09 -20.43
C MET A 186 -4.47 2.42 -21.71
N ASN A 187 -5.79 2.40 -21.66
CA ASN A 187 -6.65 2.69 -22.81
C ASN A 187 -6.47 4.14 -23.27
N ALA A 188 -6.33 5.10 -22.37
CA ALA A 188 -6.09 6.50 -22.70
C ALA A 188 -4.76 6.69 -23.48
N LEU A 189 -3.69 5.95 -23.11
CA LEU A 189 -2.43 5.99 -23.86
C LEU A 189 -2.55 5.31 -25.22
N ARG A 190 -3.14 4.11 -25.27
CA ARG A 190 -3.31 3.32 -26.50
C ARG A 190 -4.20 4.00 -27.54
N SER A 191 -5.25 4.67 -27.09
CA SER A 191 -6.16 5.40 -27.97
C SER A 191 -5.61 6.74 -28.48
N GLY A 192 -4.51 7.24 -27.88
CA GLY A 192 -3.97 8.56 -28.18
C GLY A 192 -4.71 9.71 -27.50
N GLN A 193 -5.61 9.41 -26.53
CA GLN A 193 -6.23 10.44 -25.67
C GLN A 193 -5.16 11.23 -24.92
N VAL A 194 -4.07 10.55 -24.51
CA VAL A 194 -2.86 11.14 -23.94
C VAL A 194 -1.62 10.68 -24.72
N HIS A 195 -0.59 11.53 -24.76
CA HIS A 195 0.65 11.31 -25.50
C HIS A 195 1.74 10.69 -24.64
N ALA A 196 1.65 10.87 -23.32
CA ALA A 196 2.49 10.27 -22.31
C ALA A 196 1.64 9.89 -21.12
N LEU A 197 2.14 8.96 -20.27
CA LEU A 197 1.46 8.51 -19.06
C LEU A 197 2.48 8.43 -17.92
N CYS A 198 2.16 9.06 -16.79
CA CYS A 198 2.87 8.84 -15.53
C CYS A 198 2.03 7.95 -14.62
N HIS A 199 2.54 6.75 -14.32
CA HIS A 199 1.80 5.78 -13.53
C HIS A 199 2.70 4.84 -12.74
N ALA A 200 2.09 4.06 -11.84
CA ALA A 200 2.74 2.99 -11.09
C ALA A 200 2.68 1.65 -11.85
N ASP A 201 3.53 0.71 -11.44
CA ASP A 201 3.46 -0.67 -11.85
C ASP A 201 2.25 -1.41 -11.21
N PRO A 202 1.74 -2.46 -11.88
CA PRO A 202 2.26 -3.15 -13.06
C PRO A 202 1.91 -2.49 -14.42
N ILE A 203 1.14 -1.40 -14.42
CA ILE A 203 0.65 -0.73 -15.64
C ILE A 203 1.81 -0.30 -16.55
N MET A 204 2.82 0.37 -16.00
CA MET A 204 3.93 0.89 -16.79
C MET A 204 4.80 -0.23 -17.37
N THR A 205 5.08 -1.28 -16.60
CA THR A 205 5.80 -2.47 -17.11
C THR A 205 5.00 -3.19 -18.19
N LEU A 206 3.68 -3.33 -18.05
CA LEU A 206 2.84 -3.95 -19.07
C LEU A 206 2.86 -3.15 -20.40
N LEU A 207 2.71 -1.84 -20.33
CA LEU A 207 2.75 -0.97 -21.50
C LEU A 207 4.12 -0.99 -22.19
N GLU A 208 5.20 -1.02 -21.40
CA GLU A 208 6.57 -1.11 -21.91
C GLU A 208 6.83 -2.45 -22.62
N GLN A 209 6.46 -3.58 -22.01
CA GLN A 209 6.62 -4.91 -22.58
C GLN A 209 5.78 -5.14 -23.85
N LYS A 210 4.64 -4.46 -23.97
CA LYS A 210 3.80 -4.51 -25.18
C LYS A 210 4.22 -3.50 -26.26
N ALA A 211 5.33 -2.78 -26.05
CA ALA A 211 5.80 -1.72 -26.93
C ALA A 211 4.76 -0.60 -27.17
N ASP A 212 3.86 -0.38 -26.23
CA ASP A 212 2.91 0.74 -26.26
C ASP A 212 3.61 2.05 -25.85
N THR A 213 4.66 1.95 -25.00
CA THR A 213 5.36 3.10 -24.44
C THR A 213 6.88 2.86 -24.32
N ARG A 214 7.62 3.96 -24.38
CA ARG A 214 9.03 4.05 -23.98
C ARG A 214 9.11 4.80 -22.66
N ILE A 215 9.74 4.22 -21.64
CA ILE A 215 10.01 4.89 -20.38
C ILE A 215 11.06 5.97 -20.59
N VAL A 216 10.73 7.18 -20.15
CA VAL A 216 11.55 8.40 -20.34
C VAL A 216 11.87 9.09 -19.01
N GLY A 217 11.17 8.71 -17.94
CA GLY A 217 11.46 9.08 -16.56
C GLY A 217 11.10 7.92 -15.64
N ASP A 218 12.00 7.53 -14.74
CA ASP A 218 11.82 6.35 -13.92
C ASP A 218 12.20 6.61 -12.45
N LEU A 219 11.24 6.53 -11.55
CA LEU A 219 11.40 6.67 -10.11
C LEU A 219 11.04 5.36 -9.38
N ARG A 220 11.20 4.22 -10.06
CA ARG A 220 10.90 2.89 -9.53
C ARG A 220 12.07 2.25 -8.79
N SER A 221 13.21 2.94 -8.67
CA SER A 221 14.36 2.51 -7.88
C SER A 221 14.70 3.50 -6.78
N LEU A 222 15.37 3.03 -5.73
CA LEU A 222 15.85 3.91 -4.64
C LEU A 222 16.85 4.93 -5.15
N LYS A 223 17.79 4.49 -6.01
CA LYS A 223 18.80 5.37 -6.59
C LYS A 223 18.15 6.52 -7.36
N ALA A 224 17.25 6.23 -8.30
CA ALA A 224 16.57 7.25 -9.08
C ALA A 224 15.74 8.21 -8.23
N ALA A 225 15.07 7.69 -7.21
CA ALA A 225 14.32 8.51 -6.25
C ALA A 225 15.24 9.45 -5.47
N GLN A 226 16.38 8.98 -4.98
CA GLN A 226 17.39 9.78 -4.27
C GLN A 226 18.05 10.81 -5.18
N ASP A 227 18.37 10.46 -6.43
CA ASP A 227 18.92 11.40 -7.41
C ASP A 227 17.92 12.53 -7.74
N MET A 228 16.62 12.23 -7.70
CA MET A 228 15.56 13.22 -7.89
C MET A 228 15.36 14.12 -6.66
N SER A 229 15.35 13.52 -5.47
CA SER A 229 15.04 14.23 -4.22
C SER A 229 16.25 14.84 -3.53
N GLY A 230 17.45 14.39 -3.84
CA GLY A 230 18.67 14.79 -3.13
C GLY A 230 18.71 14.30 -1.68
N GLY A 231 18.07 13.16 -1.38
CA GLY A 231 18.03 12.55 -0.06
C GLY A 231 16.91 11.54 0.10
N THR A 232 16.77 10.96 1.29
CA THR A 232 15.71 10.01 1.59
C THR A 232 14.35 10.72 1.66
N MET A 233 13.40 10.24 0.88
CA MET A 233 12.04 10.79 0.83
C MET A 233 11.02 9.68 1.07
N PRO A 234 10.11 9.82 2.06
CA PRO A 234 8.99 8.89 2.21
C PRO A 234 8.05 9.03 1.01
N ALA A 235 7.50 7.92 0.55
CA ALA A 235 6.53 7.90 -0.53
C ALA A 235 5.18 7.37 -0.04
N SER A 236 4.88 6.07 -0.24
CA SER A 236 3.63 5.51 0.28
C SER A 236 3.68 5.36 1.80
N CYS A 237 2.59 5.72 2.46
CA CYS A 237 2.40 5.55 3.89
C CYS A 237 0.92 5.29 4.22
N LEU A 238 0.67 4.73 5.39
CA LEU A 238 -0.66 4.79 6.01
C LEU A 238 -0.70 6.06 6.86
N TYR A 239 -1.69 6.90 6.65
CA TYR A 239 -1.88 8.13 7.42
C TYR A 239 -3.34 8.32 7.83
N ALA A 240 -3.54 9.03 8.93
CA ALA A 240 -4.85 9.24 9.51
C ALA A 240 -5.02 10.67 10.04
N PRO A 241 -6.28 11.15 10.17
CA PRO A 241 -6.58 12.35 10.93
C PRO A 241 -6.10 12.21 12.38
N GLN A 242 -5.58 13.28 12.95
CA GLN A 242 -5.15 13.30 14.37
C GLN A 242 -6.29 12.89 15.31
N ALA A 243 -7.53 13.28 14.97
CA ALA A 243 -8.72 12.91 15.75
C ALA A 243 -8.95 11.38 15.79
N PHE A 244 -8.73 10.67 14.67
CA PHE A 244 -8.81 9.21 14.64
C PHE A 244 -7.75 8.58 15.56
N ILE A 245 -6.51 9.06 15.46
CA ILE A 245 -5.39 8.53 16.25
C ILE A 245 -5.66 8.67 17.76
N GLN A 246 -6.23 9.81 18.17
CA GLN A 246 -6.55 10.10 19.57
C GLN A 246 -7.75 9.30 20.08
N LYS A 247 -8.80 9.15 19.26
CA LYS A 247 -10.03 8.46 19.65
C LYS A 247 -9.92 6.93 19.55
N GLN A 248 -9.11 6.43 18.65
CA GLN A 248 -9.00 5.01 18.29
C GLN A 248 -7.53 4.52 18.27
N PRO A 249 -6.73 4.74 19.34
CA PRO A 249 -5.30 4.40 19.34
C PRO A 249 -5.05 2.89 19.19
N ALA A 250 -5.94 2.04 19.67
CA ALA A 250 -5.85 0.59 19.52
C ALA A 250 -6.04 0.16 18.06
N GLN A 251 -7.01 0.74 17.35
CA GLN A 251 -7.20 0.50 15.91
C GLN A 251 -6.03 1.02 15.09
N ALA A 252 -5.49 2.21 15.42
CA ALA A 252 -4.29 2.75 14.78
C ALA A 252 -3.09 1.81 14.95
N GLN A 253 -2.89 1.24 16.16
CA GLN A 253 -1.84 0.27 16.42
C GLN A 253 -2.05 -1.03 15.62
N ALA A 254 -3.27 -1.55 15.58
CA ALA A 254 -3.60 -2.77 14.83
C ALA A 254 -3.36 -2.61 13.33
N LEU A 255 -3.74 -1.47 12.76
CA LEU A 255 -3.44 -1.14 11.36
C LEU A 255 -1.93 -1.14 11.09
N VAL A 256 -1.16 -0.47 11.93
CA VAL A 256 0.30 -0.42 11.79
C VAL A 256 0.93 -1.79 11.96
N ASN A 257 0.45 -2.60 12.91
CA ASN A 257 0.88 -3.97 13.12
C ASN A 257 0.71 -4.83 11.86
N GLY A 258 -0.47 -4.78 11.24
CA GLY A 258 -0.75 -5.51 9.99
C GLY A 258 0.17 -5.09 8.85
N ILE A 259 0.39 -3.79 8.66
CA ILE A 259 1.31 -3.29 7.62
C ILE A 259 2.76 -3.70 7.90
N VAL A 260 3.25 -3.57 9.13
CA VAL A 260 4.64 -3.96 9.50
C VAL A 260 4.83 -5.47 9.30
N HIS A 261 3.81 -6.29 9.62
CA HIS A 261 3.85 -7.73 9.35
C HIS A 261 3.95 -8.02 7.84
N ALA A 262 3.18 -7.31 7.01
CA ALA A 262 3.25 -7.44 5.55
C ALA A 262 4.61 -6.98 4.99
N LEU A 263 5.18 -5.90 5.51
CA LEU A 263 6.53 -5.45 5.14
C LEU A 263 7.59 -6.48 5.49
N LYS A 264 7.50 -7.11 6.67
CA LYS A 264 8.39 -8.22 7.06
C LYS A 264 8.27 -9.40 6.08
N TRP A 265 7.04 -9.81 5.77
CA TRP A 265 6.77 -10.88 4.83
C TRP A 265 7.39 -10.60 3.45
N LEU A 266 7.26 -9.37 2.93
CA LEU A 266 7.82 -8.96 1.64
C LEU A 266 9.34 -9.08 1.53
N GLN A 267 10.07 -9.01 2.65
CA GLN A 267 11.53 -9.13 2.63
C GLN A 267 11.99 -10.54 2.24
N THR A 268 11.24 -11.57 2.65
CA THR A 268 11.61 -12.98 2.50
C THR A 268 10.77 -13.74 1.48
N ALA A 269 9.64 -13.16 1.04
CA ALA A 269 8.72 -13.83 0.11
C ALA A 269 9.37 -14.17 -1.22
N ALA A 270 9.19 -15.43 -1.65
CA ALA A 270 9.53 -15.83 -3.00
C ALA A 270 8.49 -15.32 -4.03
N PRO A 271 8.88 -15.18 -5.31
CA PRO A 271 7.94 -14.76 -6.35
C PRO A 271 6.65 -15.61 -6.43
N ALA A 272 6.78 -16.93 -6.21
CA ALA A 272 5.63 -17.83 -6.20
C ALA A 272 4.64 -17.57 -5.05
N ASP A 273 5.16 -17.14 -3.88
CA ASP A 273 4.34 -16.81 -2.72
C ASP A 273 3.58 -15.52 -2.95
N LEU A 274 4.23 -14.53 -3.56
CA LEU A 274 3.59 -13.26 -3.92
C LEU A 274 2.38 -13.48 -4.84
N VAL A 275 2.54 -14.29 -5.90
CA VAL A 275 1.44 -14.57 -6.85
C VAL A 275 0.27 -15.28 -6.19
N LYS A 276 0.53 -16.11 -5.16
CA LYS A 276 -0.52 -16.79 -4.40
C LYS A 276 -1.22 -15.84 -3.40
N ALA A 277 -0.48 -14.91 -2.84
CA ALA A 277 -0.97 -14.02 -1.79
C ALA A 277 -1.84 -12.87 -2.32
N VAL A 278 -1.54 -12.34 -3.52
CA VAL A 278 -2.30 -11.21 -4.08
C VAL A 278 -3.59 -11.67 -4.76
N PRO A 279 -4.67 -10.87 -4.74
CA PRO A 279 -5.88 -11.15 -5.50
C PRO A 279 -5.58 -11.32 -7.00
N ALA A 280 -6.21 -12.30 -7.64
CA ALA A 280 -5.97 -12.61 -9.06
C ALA A 280 -6.17 -11.40 -9.99
N ALA A 281 -7.11 -10.51 -9.65
CA ALA A 281 -7.36 -9.28 -10.41
C ALA A 281 -6.14 -8.34 -10.49
N TYR A 282 -5.25 -8.36 -9.48
CA TYR A 282 -4.07 -7.49 -9.45
C TYR A 282 -2.98 -7.97 -10.42
N LEU A 283 -2.99 -9.23 -10.78
CA LEU A 283 -2.05 -9.80 -11.75
C LEU A 283 -2.31 -9.32 -13.19
N MET A 284 -3.41 -8.62 -13.44
CA MET A 284 -3.81 -8.09 -14.75
C MET A 284 -3.78 -9.15 -15.88
N GLY A 285 -4.00 -10.41 -15.53
CA GLY A 285 -3.99 -11.56 -16.46
C GLY A 285 -2.60 -12.07 -16.83
N ASP A 286 -1.51 -11.43 -16.38
CA ASP A 286 -0.13 -11.79 -16.72
C ASP A 286 0.75 -11.84 -15.47
N ARG A 287 0.97 -13.05 -14.94
CA ARG A 287 1.84 -13.29 -13.78
C ARG A 287 3.29 -12.91 -14.04
N GLY A 288 3.79 -13.15 -15.25
CA GLY A 288 5.17 -12.83 -15.64
C GLY A 288 5.43 -11.33 -15.61
N THR A 289 4.54 -10.56 -16.21
CA THR A 289 4.58 -9.09 -16.17
C THR A 289 4.49 -8.56 -14.75
N TYR A 290 3.58 -9.10 -13.92
CA TYR A 290 3.44 -8.69 -12.52
C TYR A 290 4.72 -8.92 -11.71
N LEU A 291 5.36 -10.09 -11.88
CA LEU A 291 6.62 -10.41 -11.21
C LEU A 291 7.79 -9.56 -11.72
N ALA A 292 7.86 -9.29 -13.03
CA ALA A 292 8.85 -8.38 -13.58
C ALA A 292 8.69 -6.95 -13.00
N ALA A 293 7.47 -6.47 -12.92
CA ALA A 293 7.14 -5.18 -12.30
C ALA A 293 7.52 -5.15 -10.82
N PHE A 294 7.15 -6.19 -10.05
CA PHE A 294 7.53 -6.31 -8.64
C PHE A 294 9.05 -6.31 -8.44
N SER A 295 9.81 -7.01 -9.27
CA SER A 295 11.27 -7.06 -9.18
C SER A 295 11.91 -5.67 -9.32
N ARG A 296 11.31 -4.78 -10.12
CA ARG A 296 11.79 -3.41 -10.32
C ARG A 296 11.59 -2.52 -9.08
N VAL A 297 10.51 -2.74 -8.34
CA VAL A 297 10.14 -1.89 -7.19
C VAL A 297 10.46 -2.52 -5.84
N ARG A 298 10.86 -3.80 -5.79
CA ARG A 298 11.02 -4.55 -4.54
C ARG A 298 11.89 -3.84 -3.51
N GLU A 299 13.03 -3.28 -3.91
CA GLU A 299 13.96 -2.58 -3.01
C GLU A 299 13.37 -1.30 -2.41
N THR A 300 12.33 -0.75 -3.04
CA THR A 300 11.72 0.52 -2.63
C THR A 300 10.73 0.39 -1.48
N TYR A 301 10.28 -0.83 -1.16
CA TYR A 301 9.45 -1.02 0.03
C TYR A 301 10.26 -0.75 1.30
N SER A 302 9.58 -0.20 2.29
CA SER A 302 10.20 0.05 3.59
C SER A 302 10.55 -1.30 4.24
N THR A 303 11.76 -1.40 4.77
CA THR A 303 12.20 -2.61 5.47
C THR A 303 11.75 -2.63 6.93
N ASN A 304 11.38 -1.48 7.49
CA ASN A 304 11.11 -1.34 8.92
C ASN A 304 9.89 -0.48 9.27
N GLY A 305 9.25 0.13 8.26
CA GLY A 305 8.06 0.98 8.45
C GLY A 305 8.32 2.37 9.04
N LEU A 306 9.54 2.68 9.49
CA LEU A 306 9.84 3.94 10.15
C LEU A 306 9.87 5.11 9.17
N MET A 307 9.34 6.26 9.62
CA MET A 307 9.59 7.55 8.97
C MET A 307 11.06 7.92 9.20
N PRO A 308 11.85 8.14 8.13
CA PRO A 308 13.21 8.63 8.27
C PRO A 308 13.24 10.04 8.86
N ASP A 309 14.22 10.35 9.71
CA ASP A 309 14.29 11.64 10.41
C ASP A 309 14.31 12.82 9.43
N GLU A 310 15.06 12.71 8.33
CA GLU A 310 15.14 13.73 7.28
C GLU A 310 13.96 13.68 6.29
N GLY A 311 13.17 12.60 6.31
CA GLY A 311 12.14 12.31 5.32
C GLY A 311 11.15 13.44 5.10
N PRO A 312 10.50 13.94 6.15
CA PRO A 312 9.54 15.05 6.03
C PRO A 312 10.15 16.34 5.46
N ALA A 313 11.38 16.68 5.88
CA ALA A 313 12.09 17.87 5.39
C ALA A 313 12.48 17.71 3.90
N THR A 314 12.98 16.54 3.51
CA THR A 314 13.29 16.24 2.11
C THR A 314 12.02 16.30 1.24
N ALA A 315 10.91 15.70 1.71
CA ALA A 315 9.64 15.76 1.00
C ALA A 315 9.14 17.20 0.82
N LEU A 316 9.14 18.00 1.88
CA LEU A 316 8.73 19.41 1.79
C LEU A 316 9.59 20.17 0.78
N ARG A 317 10.92 20.07 0.87
CA ARG A 317 11.86 20.76 -0.04
C ARG A 317 11.66 20.38 -1.51
N VAL A 318 11.39 19.11 -1.78
CA VAL A 318 11.17 18.63 -3.16
C VAL A 318 9.83 19.07 -3.69
N LEU A 319 8.78 18.89 -2.91
CA LEU A 319 7.41 19.16 -3.32
C LEU A 319 7.10 20.66 -3.44
N SER A 320 7.76 21.51 -2.65
CA SER A 320 7.66 22.97 -2.76
C SER A 320 8.07 23.50 -4.13
N ARG A 321 8.84 22.74 -4.91
CA ARG A 321 9.19 23.11 -6.29
C ARG A 321 8.01 23.00 -7.25
N ALA A 322 7.12 22.03 -7.03
CA ALA A 322 5.98 21.76 -7.89
C ALA A 322 4.64 22.22 -7.31
N LEU A 323 4.60 22.54 -6.02
CA LEU A 323 3.40 22.93 -5.27
C LEU A 323 3.64 24.28 -4.59
N PRO A 324 3.22 25.41 -5.20
CA PRO A 324 3.41 26.74 -4.62
C PRO A 324 2.83 26.87 -3.21
N GLU A 325 1.71 26.19 -2.93
CA GLU A 325 1.10 26.18 -1.60
C GLU A 325 2.00 25.63 -0.50
N LEU A 326 2.95 24.74 -0.84
CA LEU A 326 3.96 24.24 0.10
C LEU A 326 5.19 25.14 0.22
N ALA A 327 5.49 25.91 -0.84
CA ALA A 327 6.65 26.83 -0.84
C ALA A 327 6.44 28.01 0.12
N GLU A 328 5.20 28.50 0.21
CA GLU A 328 4.84 29.68 0.98
C GLU A 328 4.36 29.34 2.41
N ALA A 329 4.02 28.08 2.67
CA ALA A 329 3.42 27.69 3.93
C ALA A 329 4.46 27.32 5.00
N LYS A 330 4.13 27.65 6.25
CA LYS A 330 4.87 27.16 7.42
C LYS A 330 4.35 25.78 7.84
N VAL A 331 5.06 24.71 7.44
CA VAL A 331 4.73 23.33 7.80
C VAL A 331 5.47 22.90 9.06
N GLU A 332 4.75 22.45 10.08
CA GLU A 332 5.30 21.87 11.31
C GLU A 332 5.66 20.39 11.10
N LEU A 333 6.88 20.13 10.62
CA LEU A 333 7.33 18.79 10.23
C LEU A 333 7.18 17.73 11.35
N ALA A 334 7.43 18.10 12.59
CA ALA A 334 7.27 17.21 13.75
C ALA A 334 5.84 16.69 13.95
N ARG A 335 4.86 17.36 13.37
CA ARG A 335 3.43 16.98 13.45
C ARG A 335 2.95 16.15 12.26
N THR A 336 3.81 15.91 11.26
CA THR A 336 3.42 15.20 10.03
C THR A 336 3.51 13.67 10.15
N SER A 337 4.19 13.15 11.15
CA SER A 337 4.37 11.72 11.34
C SER A 337 4.55 11.33 12.82
N THR A 338 4.45 10.05 13.09
CA THR A 338 4.85 9.46 14.38
C THR A 338 5.39 8.04 14.16
N ASN A 339 6.51 7.75 14.79
CA ASN A 339 7.12 6.42 14.79
C ASN A 339 6.70 5.56 15.99
N GLU A 340 5.83 6.06 16.86
CA GLU A 340 5.44 5.37 18.11
C GLU A 340 4.82 4.00 17.83
N PHE A 341 3.82 3.95 16.95
CA PHE A 341 3.11 2.71 16.60
C PHE A 341 4.04 1.71 15.89
N VAL A 342 4.90 2.20 15.01
CA VAL A 342 5.86 1.34 14.29
C VAL A 342 6.87 0.73 15.24
N ARG A 343 7.40 1.48 16.22
CA ARG A 343 8.33 0.93 17.23
C ARG A 343 7.69 -0.22 18.01
N LYS A 344 6.44 -0.09 18.44
CA LYS A 344 5.67 -1.17 19.10
C LYS A 344 5.47 -2.37 18.17
N ALA A 345 5.05 -2.13 16.91
CA ALA A 345 4.86 -3.19 15.93
C ALA A 345 6.16 -3.96 15.64
N ARG A 346 7.29 -3.26 15.53
CA ARG A 346 8.60 -3.87 15.31
C ARG A 346 9.03 -4.76 16.48
N GLN A 347 8.78 -4.35 17.70
CA GLN A 347 9.03 -5.20 18.89
C GLN A 347 8.17 -6.47 18.84
N LYS A 348 6.87 -6.33 18.51
CA LYS A 348 5.94 -7.45 18.40
C LYS A 348 6.36 -8.48 17.34
N TYR A 349 6.84 -8.03 16.20
CA TYR A 349 7.15 -8.88 15.05
C TYR A 349 8.65 -9.15 14.84
N SER A 350 9.53 -8.64 15.72
CA SER A 350 11.00 -8.82 15.62
C SER A 350 11.54 -8.36 14.23
N VAL A 351 11.26 -7.10 13.89
CA VAL A 351 11.66 -6.47 12.60
C VAL A 351 12.73 -5.41 12.84
#